data_e84ff59cb009ee459778936fe5f19281
#
_entry.id   e84ff59cb009ee459778936fe5f19281
#
_cell.length_a   1.000
_cell.length_b   1.000
_cell.length_c   1.000
_cell.angle_alpha   90.00
_cell.angle_beta   90.00
_cell.angle_gamma   90.00
#
_symmetry.space_group_name_H-M   'P 1'
#
loop_
_entity.id
_entity.type
_entity.pdbx_description
1 polymer ?
#
loop_
_entity_poly.entity_id
_entity_poly.type
_entity_poly.pdbx_seq_one_letter_code
_entity_poly.pdbx_strand_id
1 'polypeptide(L)'
;MERVSYDVMTPSAARGILEAIHWKPAIHWVIDAIHVLAPIRFQSIRRNEVGGKAPAGKIKSAMKRGDLADLQLIVDVDRQQRASTVLVKPAYVIEAHFGMTDKARLDDNEGKHLDIFNRRAARGQCFHQPCLGTREFAAHFELLDPNAPLPEAVAETRDLGLMLWDIDHAASGKPSLFFRAKLENGVVKIPGPNSKEILR
;
A
#
# COMPACT_ATOMS: atom_id res chain seq x y z
N MET A 1 19.26 -2.33 10.66
CA MET A 1 18.04 -1.51 10.51
C MET A 1 16.85 -2.41 10.78
N GLU A 2 16.06 -2.10 11.78
CA GLU A 2 14.81 -2.80 12.08
C GLU A 2 13.69 -2.22 11.25
N ARG A 3 12.73 -3.06 10.87
CA ARG A 3 11.50 -2.65 10.17
C ARG A 3 10.35 -2.66 11.17
N VAL A 4 9.71 -1.53 11.34
CA VAL A 4 8.55 -1.39 12.23
C VAL A 4 7.34 -0.99 11.39
N SER A 5 6.25 -1.74 11.53
CA SER A 5 4.98 -1.39 10.91
C SER A 5 4.38 -0.13 11.55
N TYR A 6 3.60 0.64 10.78
CA TYR A 6 2.64 1.57 11.35
C TYR A 6 1.56 0.79 12.13
N ASP A 7 0.86 1.46 13.03
CA ASP A 7 -0.23 0.87 13.83
C ASP A 7 -1.40 0.40 12.97
N VAL A 8 -1.63 1.06 11.85
CA VAL A 8 -2.65 0.71 10.85
C VAL A 8 -2.04 0.80 9.45
N MET A 9 -2.72 0.25 8.44
CA MET A 9 -2.26 0.41 7.06
C MET A 9 -2.20 1.89 6.66
N THR A 10 -1.21 2.26 5.85
CA THR A 10 -1.09 3.62 5.31
C THR A 10 -2.10 3.84 4.17
N PRO A 11 -2.53 5.10 3.91
CA PRO A 11 -3.39 5.42 2.76
C PRO A 11 -2.78 4.95 1.43
N SER A 12 -1.47 5.07 1.27
CA SER A 12 -0.77 4.58 0.08
C SER A 12 -0.87 3.07 -0.11
N ALA A 13 -0.83 2.29 0.99
CA ALA A 13 -1.05 0.84 0.94
C ALA A 13 -2.50 0.50 0.59
N ALA A 14 -3.47 1.20 1.20
CA ALA A 14 -4.89 1.06 0.86
C ALA A 14 -5.16 1.35 -0.62
N ARG A 15 -4.61 2.47 -1.15
CA ARG A 15 -4.69 2.79 -2.57
C ARG A 15 -4.08 1.68 -3.43
N GLY A 16 -2.93 1.15 -3.07
CA GLY A 16 -2.28 0.05 -3.79
C GLY A 16 -3.13 -1.21 -3.89
N ILE A 17 -3.97 -1.51 -2.88
CA ILE A 17 -4.94 -2.61 -2.92
C ILE A 17 -6.02 -2.34 -3.98
N LEU A 18 -6.60 -1.14 -4.00
CA LEU A 18 -7.63 -0.77 -4.99
C LEU A 18 -7.06 -0.75 -6.41
N GLU A 19 -5.86 -0.21 -6.60
CA GLU A 19 -5.15 -0.19 -7.88
C GLU A 19 -4.83 -1.60 -8.38
N ALA A 20 -4.51 -2.53 -7.50
CA ALA A 20 -4.30 -3.93 -7.86
C ALA A 20 -5.56 -4.60 -8.41
N ILE A 21 -6.75 -4.18 -7.99
CA ILE A 21 -8.05 -4.64 -8.50
C ILE A 21 -8.36 -3.95 -9.84
N HIS A 22 -8.32 -2.62 -9.85
CA HIS A 22 -8.58 -1.83 -11.06
C HIS A 22 -7.83 -0.51 -11.05
N TRP A 23 -6.96 -0.34 -12.02
CA TRP A 23 -6.28 0.92 -12.32
C TRP A 23 -6.19 1.15 -13.82
N LYS A 24 -6.32 2.39 -14.22
CA LYS A 24 -6.05 2.90 -15.57
C LYS A 24 -5.47 4.32 -15.45
N PRO A 25 -4.69 4.80 -16.44
CA PRO A 25 -4.25 6.20 -16.45
C PRO A 25 -5.38 7.22 -16.39
N ALA A 26 -6.59 6.84 -16.79
CA ALA A 26 -7.81 7.66 -16.79
C ALA A 26 -8.38 7.94 -15.40
N ILE A 27 -7.98 7.21 -14.36
CA ILE A 27 -8.48 7.36 -13.00
C ILE A 27 -7.36 7.46 -11.97
N HIS A 28 -7.66 8.12 -10.85
CA HIS A 28 -6.83 8.08 -9.65
C HIS A 28 -7.70 7.80 -8.43
N TRP A 29 -7.25 6.88 -7.57
CA TRP A 29 -7.93 6.53 -6.34
C TRP A 29 -7.56 7.50 -5.23
N VAL A 30 -8.58 7.90 -4.46
CA VAL A 30 -8.46 8.73 -3.25
C VAL A 30 -9.05 7.94 -2.09
N ILE A 31 -8.29 7.80 -1.02
CA ILE A 31 -8.74 7.12 0.19
C ILE A 31 -9.38 8.16 1.11
N ASP A 32 -10.61 7.91 1.54
CA ASP A 32 -11.38 8.80 2.39
C ASP A 32 -11.27 8.42 3.87
N ALA A 33 -11.40 7.11 4.16
CA ALA A 33 -11.28 6.59 5.51
C ALA A 33 -10.80 5.13 5.53
N ILE A 34 -10.21 4.74 6.65
CA ILE A 34 -9.81 3.36 6.95
C ILE A 34 -10.44 2.97 8.29
N HIS A 35 -11.35 1.99 8.26
CA HIS A 35 -11.94 1.41 9.45
C HIS A 35 -11.11 0.24 9.91
N VAL A 36 -10.74 0.23 11.17
CA VAL A 36 -9.95 -0.85 11.79
C VAL A 36 -10.92 -1.84 12.43
N LEU A 37 -10.97 -3.06 11.89
CA LEU A 37 -11.90 -4.10 12.37
C LEU A 37 -11.29 -5.05 13.37
N ALA A 38 -9.96 -5.12 13.46
CA ALA A 38 -9.25 -6.01 14.37
C ALA A 38 -8.38 -5.22 15.34
N PRO A 39 -8.24 -5.67 16.59
CA PRO A 39 -7.37 -5.02 17.56
C PRO A 39 -5.93 -4.90 17.04
N ILE A 40 -5.31 -3.75 17.25
CA ILE A 40 -3.94 -3.49 16.82
C ILE A 40 -2.98 -4.31 17.71
N ARG A 41 -2.36 -5.32 17.11
CA ARG A 41 -1.40 -6.21 17.77
C ARG A 41 -0.15 -6.35 16.95
N PHE A 42 0.99 -6.39 17.61
CA PHE A 42 2.28 -6.54 16.98
C PHE A 42 2.93 -7.86 17.35
N GLN A 43 3.74 -8.37 16.42
CA GLN A 43 4.62 -9.50 16.63
C GLN A 43 6.01 -9.16 16.07
N SER A 44 7.05 -9.49 16.82
CA SER A 44 8.43 -9.44 16.33
C SER A 44 8.77 -10.74 15.60
N ILE A 45 9.25 -10.61 14.39
CA ILE A 45 9.74 -11.74 13.57
C ILE A 45 11.19 -11.48 13.18
N ARG A 46 11.99 -12.55 13.12
CA ARG A 46 13.34 -12.51 12.58
C ARG A 46 13.34 -13.08 11.19
N ARG A 47 14.01 -12.39 10.27
CA ARG A 47 14.05 -12.77 8.85
C ARG A 47 15.46 -12.74 8.34
N ASN A 48 15.77 -13.74 7.52
CA ASN A 48 17.03 -13.77 6.79
C ASN A 48 16.84 -12.96 5.50
N GLU A 49 17.64 -11.92 5.34
CA GLU A 49 17.65 -11.05 4.17
C GLU A 49 19.04 -10.98 3.57
N VAL A 50 19.14 -10.66 2.29
CA VAL A 50 20.43 -10.37 1.66
C VAL A 50 20.88 -8.97 2.06
N GLY A 51 22.11 -8.83 2.54
CA GLY A 51 22.64 -7.58 3.09
C GLY A 51 22.88 -6.49 2.07
N GLY A 52 23.14 -6.85 0.80
CA GLY A 52 23.48 -5.96 -0.30
C GLY A 52 22.37 -5.79 -1.32
N LYS A 53 22.36 -4.64 -2.01
CA LYS A 53 21.58 -4.46 -3.23
C LYS A 53 22.36 -5.05 -4.40
N ALA A 54 21.64 -5.58 -5.41
CA ALA A 54 22.26 -6.02 -6.66
C ALA A 54 23.09 -4.85 -7.27
N PRO A 55 24.39 -5.04 -7.55
CA PRO A 55 25.27 -3.97 -7.98
C PRO A 55 25.00 -3.60 -9.45
N ALA A 56 24.18 -2.60 -9.69
CA ALA A 56 23.76 -2.18 -11.02
C ALA A 56 24.93 -1.91 -11.99
N GLY A 57 26.06 -1.41 -11.47
CA GLY A 57 27.29 -1.21 -12.28
C GLY A 57 27.91 -2.52 -12.76
N LYS A 58 27.99 -3.53 -11.90
CA LYS A 58 28.48 -4.87 -12.28
C LYS A 58 27.56 -5.53 -13.29
N ILE A 59 26.23 -5.40 -13.09
CA ILE A 59 25.23 -5.94 -14.03
C ILE A 59 25.38 -5.32 -15.41
N LYS A 60 25.49 -3.99 -15.52
CA LYS A 60 25.71 -3.28 -16.80
C LYS A 60 27.01 -3.71 -17.48
N SER A 61 28.09 -3.89 -16.70
CA SER A 61 29.37 -4.34 -17.23
C SER A 61 29.30 -5.78 -17.73
N ALA A 62 28.66 -6.69 -17.01
CA ALA A 62 28.44 -8.06 -17.41
C ALA A 62 27.59 -8.16 -18.68
N MET A 63 26.52 -7.38 -18.79
CA MET A 63 25.70 -7.28 -20.03
C MET A 63 26.52 -6.85 -21.24
N LYS A 64 27.47 -5.89 -21.06
CA LYS A 64 28.35 -5.44 -22.16
C LYS A 64 29.37 -6.51 -22.54
N ARG A 65 29.87 -7.30 -21.61
CA ARG A 65 30.85 -8.36 -21.86
C ARG A 65 30.23 -9.67 -22.34
N GLY A 66 28.92 -9.86 -22.12
CA GLY A 66 28.23 -11.14 -22.39
C GLY A 66 28.59 -12.25 -21.40
N ASP A 67 29.19 -11.91 -20.24
CA ASP A 67 29.67 -12.85 -19.24
C ASP A 67 28.98 -12.58 -17.89
N LEU A 68 28.44 -13.65 -17.27
CA LEU A 68 27.70 -13.62 -16.01
C LEU A 68 28.49 -14.13 -14.80
N ALA A 69 29.74 -14.55 -14.98
CA ALA A 69 30.53 -15.24 -13.96
C ALA A 69 30.66 -14.43 -12.65
N ASP A 70 30.74 -13.12 -12.70
CA ASP A 70 30.92 -12.23 -11.56
C ASP A 70 29.61 -11.72 -10.92
N LEU A 71 28.44 -12.20 -11.38
CA LEU A 71 27.13 -11.73 -10.91
C LEU A 71 26.52 -12.59 -9.80
N GLN A 72 27.25 -13.54 -9.27
CA GLN A 72 26.77 -14.40 -8.20
C GLN A 72 26.62 -13.61 -6.89
N LEU A 73 25.45 -13.68 -6.27
CA LEU A 73 25.20 -13.33 -4.88
C LEU A 73 25.11 -14.66 -4.10
N ILE A 74 26.12 -14.91 -3.28
CA ILE A 74 26.17 -16.12 -2.46
C ILE A 74 25.39 -15.82 -1.18
N VAL A 75 24.16 -16.34 -1.09
CA VAL A 75 23.22 -16.06 0.01
C VAL A 75 23.82 -16.40 1.37
N ASP A 76 24.62 -17.45 1.48
CA ASP A 76 25.23 -17.87 2.76
C ASP A 76 26.29 -16.86 3.27
N VAL A 77 26.92 -16.11 2.37
CA VAL A 77 27.90 -15.07 2.71
C VAL A 77 27.21 -13.73 2.97
N ASP A 78 26.19 -13.39 2.17
CA ASP A 78 25.53 -12.09 2.19
C ASP A 78 24.28 -12.06 3.09
N ARG A 79 23.93 -13.19 3.71
CA ARG A 79 22.78 -13.31 4.58
C ARG A 79 22.93 -12.50 5.85
N GLN A 80 21.95 -11.65 6.13
CA GLN A 80 21.82 -10.91 7.38
C GLN A 80 20.48 -11.22 8.04
N GLN A 81 20.52 -11.46 9.34
CA GLN A 81 19.31 -11.59 10.14
C GLN A 81 18.81 -10.21 10.57
N ARG A 82 17.57 -9.89 10.27
CA ARG A 82 16.94 -8.61 10.63
C ARG A 82 15.63 -8.86 11.40
N ALA A 83 15.45 -8.10 12.47
CA ALA A 83 14.19 -8.06 13.20
C ALA A 83 13.18 -7.18 12.45
N SER A 84 11.92 -7.59 12.51
CA SER A 84 10.79 -6.81 11.98
C SER A 84 9.64 -6.91 12.95
N THR A 85 9.02 -5.77 13.27
CA THR A 85 7.78 -5.69 14.03
C THR A 85 6.63 -5.54 13.04
N VAL A 86 5.72 -6.51 13.02
CA VAL A 86 4.62 -6.60 12.05
C VAL A 86 3.27 -6.67 12.74
N LEU A 87 2.22 -6.19 12.06
CA LEU A 87 0.84 -6.34 12.52
C LEU A 87 0.39 -7.78 12.41
N VAL A 88 -0.40 -8.23 13.39
CA VAL A 88 -0.94 -9.59 13.46
C VAL A 88 -2.41 -9.58 13.05
N LYS A 89 -2.73 -10.31 11.98
CA LYS A 89 -4.10 -10.49 11.46
C LYS A 89 -4.89 -9.17 11.36
N PRO A 90 -4.33 -8.14 10.71
CA PRO A 90 -5.05 -6.89 10.53
C PRO A 90 -6.27 -7.10 9.63
N ALA A 91 -7.37 -6.40 9.92
CA ALA A 91 -8.58 -6.38 9.11
C ALA A 91 -9.10 -4.95 9.02
N TYR A 92 -9.50 -4.53 7.81
CA TYR A 92 -9.88 -3.15 7.54
C TYR A 92 -11.06 -3.07 6.58
N VAL A 93 -11.84 -1.98 6.68
CA VAL A 93 -12.66 -1.49 5.58
C VAL A 93 -11.99 -0.24 5.01
N ILE A 94 -11.90 -0.16 3.70
CA ILE A 94 -11.37 1.00 2.98
C ILE A 94 -12.55 1.73 2.36
N GLU A 95 -12.77 2.99 2.76
CA GLU A 95 -13.65 3.91 2.06
C GLU A 95 -12.82 4.75 1.10
N ALA A 96 -13.24 4.78 -0.16
CA ALA A 96 -12.51 5.46 -1.21
C ALA A 96 -13.42 5.85 -2.36
N HIS A 97 -13.00 6.88 -3.08
CA HIS A 97 -13.55 7.22 -4.38
C HIS A 97 -12.41 7.34 -5.40
N PHE A 98 -12.76 7.46 -6.67
CA PHE A 98 -11.78 7.81 -7.69
C PHE A 98 -12.22 9.03 -8.48
N GLY A 99 -11.26 9.80 -8.95
CA GLY A 99 -11.48 10.91 -9.87
C GLY A 99 -11.00 10.57 -11.27
N MET A 100 -11.62 11.18 -12.29
CA MET A 100 -11.12 11.12 -13.66
C MET A 100 -9.92 12.03 -13.82
N THR A 101 -8.93 11.58 -14.59
CA THR A 101 -7.72 12.35 -14.91
C THR A 101 -7.82 12.97 -16.31
N ASP A 102 -6.90 13.88 -16.62
CA ASP A 102 -6.71 14.46 -17.95
C ASP A 102 -6.32 13.45 -19.04
N LYS A 103 -5.93 12.22 -18.63
CA LYS A 103 -5.59 11.10 -19.54
C LYS A 103 -6.80 10.24 -19.89
N ALA A 104 -8.00 10.59 -19.41
CA ALA A 104 -9.22 9.91 -19.78
C ALA A 104 -9.50 10.12 -21.29
N ARG A 105 -9.89 9.04 -21.97
CA ARG A 105 -10.31 9.08 -23.38
C ARG A 105 -11.79 9.45 -23.48
N LEU A 106 -12.25 9.76 -24.69
CA LEU A 106 -13.66 10.12 -24.93
C LEU A 106 -14.66 9.02 -24.55
N ASP A 107 -14.24 7.78 -24.57
CA ASP A 107 -15.04 6.62 -24.20
C ASP A 107 -14.89 6.21 -22.72
N ASP A 108 -14.04 6.88 -21.96
CA ASP A 108 -13.89 6.66 -20.52
C ASP A 108 -14.89 7.52 -19.74
N ASN A 109 -15.55 6.90 -18.78
CA ASN A 109 -16.45 7.58 -17.84
C ASN A 109 -16.44 6.86 -16.49
N GLU A 110 -16.93 7.54 -15.46
CA GLU A 110 -16.94 7.03 -14.08
C GLU A 110 -17.71 5.71 -13.96
N GLY A 111 -18.90 5.60 -14.59
CA GLY A 111 -19.73 4.40 -14.55
C GLY A 111 -19.01 3.17 -15.08
N LYS A 112 -18.32 3.30 -16.22
CA LYS A 112 -17.50 2.22 -16.80
C LYS A 112 -16.43 1.72 -15.83
N HIS A 113 -15.70 2.64 -15.20
CA HIS A 113 -14.63 2.27 -14.27
C HIS A 113 -15.18 1.67 -12.99
N LEU A 114 -16.29 2.18 -12.46
CA LEU A 114 -16.98 1.65 -11.29
C LEU A 114 -17.50 0.23 -11.55
N ASP A 115 -18.14 -0.02 -12.68
CA ASP A 115 -18.63 -1.35 -13.07
C ASP A 115 -17.48 -2.37 -13.20
N ILE A 116 -16.36 -1.95 -13.78
CA ILE A 116 -15.17 -2.82 -13.90
C ILE A 116 -14.63 -3.16 -12.52
N PHE A 117 -14.49 -2.16 -11.63
CA PHE A 117 -14.01 -2.36 -10.27
C PHE A 117 -14.94 -3.31 -9.50
N ASN A 118 -16.23 -3.02 -9.45
CA ASN A 118 -17.21 -3.80 -8.71
C ASN A 118 -17.27 -5.25 -9.19
N ARG A 119 -17.30 -5.47 -10.51
CA ARG A 119 -17.29 -6.81 -11.10
C ARG A 119 -16.05 -7.61 -10.72
N ARG A 120 -14.86 -6.97 -10.71
CA ARG A 120 -13.61 -7.63 -10.34
C ARG A 120 -13.56 -7.90 -8.85
N ALA A 121 -13.87 -6.91 -8.03
CA ALA A 121 -13.85 -7.03 -6.59
C ALA A 121 -14.81 -8.11 -6.09
N ALA A 122 -16.04 -8.15 -6.62
CA ALA A 122 -17.03 -9.18 -6.29
C ALA A 122 -16.59 -10.62 -6.65
N ARG A 123 -15.66 -10.77 -7.60
CA ARG A 123 -15.12 -12.07 -8.03
C ARG A 123 -13.74 -12.37 -7.44
N GLY A 124 -13.21 -11.52 -6.56
CA GLY A 124 -11.84 -11.64 -6.06
C GLY A 124 -10.75 -11.49 -7.13
N GLN A 125 -11.06 -10.82 -8.25
CA GLN A 125 -10.14 -10.66 -9.38
C GLN A 125 -9.25 -9.44 -9.18
N CYS A 126 -7.95 -9.63 -9.40
CA CYS A 126 -6.96 -8.55 -9.36
C CYS A 126 -5.92 -8.77 -10.47
N PHE A 127 -5.23 -7.71 -10.85
CA PHE A 127 -4.13 -7.76 -11.82
C PHE A 127 -2.89 -8.41 -11.19
N HIS A 128 -2.60 -8.09 -9.95
CA HIS A 128 -1.59 -8.74 -9.12
C HIS A 128 -2.14 -8.87 -7.70
N GLN A 129 -1.62 -9.84 -6.94
CA GLN A 129 -2.05 -10.04 -5.56
C GLN A 129 -1.81 -8.78 -4.73
N PRO A 130 -2.84 -8.16 -4.14
CA PRO A 130 -2.66 -7.05 -3.21
C PRO A 130 -1.80 -7.43 -2.03
N CYS A 131 -1.10 -6.46 -1.45
CA CYS A 131 -0.25 -6.70 -0.29
C CYS A 131 -0.26 -5.49 0.67
N LEU A 132 -0.01 -5.77 1.95
CA LEU A 132 0.14 -4.77 2.99
C LEU A 132 1.61 -4.39 3.14
N GLY A 133 2.03 -3.37 2.39
CA GLY A 133 3.39 -2.86 2.37
C GLY A 133 4.33 -3.67 1.48
N THR A 134 4.65 -4.92 1.82
CA THR A 134 5.54 -5.76 1.03
C THR A 134 4.84 -7.02 0.51
N ARG A 135 5.31 -7.56 -0.63
CA ARG A 135 4.65 -8.68 -1.34
C ARG A 135 4.48 -9.96 -0.52
N GLU A 136 5.27 -10.14 0.51
CA GLU A 136 5.18 -11.27 1.44
C GLU A 136 3.98 -11.20 2.39
N PHE A 137 3.37 -10.01 2.54
CA PHE A 137 2.14 -9.82 3.31
C PHE A 137 0.95 -9.65 2.37
N ALA A 138 0.59 -10.75 1.70
CA ALA A 138 -0.56 -10.77 0.80
C ALA A 138 -1.84 -10.37 1.54
N ALA A 139 -2.63 -9.50 0.91
CA ALA A 139 -3.94 -9.09 1.40
C ALA A 139 -5.04 -9.82 0.65
N HIS A 140 -6.00 -10.34 1.38
CA HIS A 140 -7.28 -10.79 0.83
C HIS A 140 -8.25 -9.61 0.87
N PHE A 141 -9.15 -9.56 -0.09
CA PHE A 141 -10.16 -8.50 -0.19
C PHE A 141 -11.50 -9.08 -0.62
N GLU A 142 -12.56 -8.39 -0.23
CA GLU A 142 -13.92 -8.64 -0.69
C GLU A 142 -14.64 -7.30 -0.89
N LEU A 143 -15.61 -7.28 -1.79
CA LEU A 143 -16.47 -6.13 -1.97
C LEU A 143 -17.62 -6.22 -0.94
N LEU A 144 -17.78 -5.17 -0.14
CA LEU A 144 -18.90 -5.09 0.77
C LEU A 144 -20.20 -4.82 0.00
N ASP A 145 -21.27 -5.43 0.46
CA ASP A 145 -22.63 -5.11 -0.04
C ASP A 145 -22.99 -3.69 0.40
N PRO A 146 -23.28 -2.76 -0.54
CA PRO A 146 -23.63 -1.39 -0.21
C PRO A 146 -24.94 -1.28 0.60
N ASN A 147 -25.79 -2.32 0.62
CA ASN A 147 -27.03 -2.35 1.38
C ASN A 147 -26.87 -3.01 2.77
N ALA A 148 -25.73 -3.62 3.05
CA ALA A 148 -25.43 -4.19 4.36
C ALA A 148 -24.85 -3.12 5.29
N PRO A 149 -25.08 -3.22 6.62
CA PRO A 149 -24.39 -2.36 7.56
C PRO A 149 -22.87 -2.60 7.49
N LEU A 150 -22.10 -1.52 7.63
CA LEU A 150 -20.64 -1.65 7.69
C LEU A 150 -20.25 -2.54 8.89
N PRO A 151 -19.20 -3.39 8.73
CA PRO A 151 -18.64 -4.12 9.85
C PRO A 151 -18.24 -3.17 10.97
N GLU A 152 -18.47 -3.58 12.21
CA GLU A 152 -18.16 -2.76 13.38
C GLU A 152 -16.66 -2.57 13.54
N ALA A 153 -16.22 -1.31 13.60
CA ALA A 153 -14.85 -0.95 13.87
C ALA A 153 -14.53 -1.11 15.37
N VAL A 154 -13.24 -1.26 15.69
CA VAL A 154 -12.81 -1.35 17.11
C VAL A 154 -13.15 -0.06 17.85
N ALA A 155 -13.65 -0.18 19.09
CA ALA A 155 -13.98 0.98 19.93
C ALA A 155 -12.71 1.57 20.56
N GLU A 156 -11.78 2.03 19.73
CA GLU A 156 -10.49 2.58 20.16
C GLU A 156 -10.31 4.00 19.60
N THR A 157 -9.85 4.90 20.48
CA THR A 157 -9.51 6.30 20.09
C THR A 157 -8.13 6.62 20.62
N ARG A 158 -7.20 6.96 19.70
CA ARG A 158 -5.84 7.38 20.05
C ARG A 158 -5.16 8.17 18.94
N ASP A 159 -4.14 8.95 19.29
CA ASP A 159 -3.24 9.60 18.34
C ASP A 159 -2.25 8.55 17.79
N LEU A 160 -2.19 8.41 16.48
CA LEU A 160 -1.27 7.49 15.79
C LEU A 160 0.04 8.20 15.36
N GLY A 161 0.13 9.51 15.61
CA GLY A 161 1.29 10.32 15.24
C GLY A 161 1.38 10.60 13.73
N LEU A 162 2.62 10.80 13.26
CA LEU A 162 2.87 11.06 11.84
C LEU A 162 2.84 9.74 11.06
N MET A 163 1.98 9.70 10.05
CA MET A 163 1.84 8.56 9.15
C MET A 163 2.14 8.99 7.71
N LEU A 164 2.77 8.11 6.94
CA LEU A 164 2.99 8.31 5.52
C LEU A 164 1.64 8.41 4.80
N TRP A 165 1.39 9.56 4.19
CA TRP A 165 0.22 9.76 3.33
C TRP A 165 0.48 9.15 1.95
N ASP A 166 1.56 9.57 1.29
CA ASP A 166 1.99 9.08 -0.02
C ASP A 166 3.43 9.52 -0.34
N ILE A 167 3.89 9.15 -1.53
CA ILE A 167 5.13 9.63 -2.13
C ILE A 167 4.77 10.49 -3.34
N ASP A 168 5.24 11.73 -3.38
CA ASP A 168 5.06 12.61 -4.53
C ASP A 168 5.99 12.21 -5.68
N HIS A 169 5.51 11.32 -6.54
CA HIS A 169 6.27 10.81 -7.68
C HIS A 169 6.48 11.84 -8.79
N ALA A 170 5.71 12.93 -8.81
CA ALA A 170 5.82 14.00 -9.80
C ALA A 170 6.93 15.00 -9.43
N ALA A 171 7.18 15.21 -8.15
CA ALA A 171 8.20 16.12 -7.67
C ALA A 171 9.62 15.54 -7.83
N SER A 172 10.59 16.41 -8.06
CA SER A 172 12.01 16.05 -8.04
C SER A 172 12.40 15.54 -6.64
N GLY A 173 13.14 14.43 -6.61
CA GLY A 173 13.54 13.79 -5.34
C GLY A 173 12.45 12.91 -4.72
N LYS A 174 11.24 12.90 -5.25
CA LYS A 174 10.11 12.06 -4.79
C LYS A 174 9.92 12.13 -3.26
N PRO A 175 9.63 13.31 -2.70
CA PRO A 175 9.48 13.47 -1.26
C PRO A 175 8.33 12.62 -0.72
N SER A 176 8.51 12.13 0.50
CA SER A 176 7.44 11.48 1.26
C SER A 176 6.53 12.54 1.86
N LEU A 177 5.23 12.35 1.72
CA LEU A 177 4.18 13.21 2.27
C LEU A 177 3.62 12.54 3.52
N PHE A 178 3.42 13.30 4.59
CA PHE A 178 2.94 12.80 5.86
C PHE A 178 1.67 13.54 6.31
N PHE A 179 0.93 12.97 7.23
CA PHE A 179 -0.16 13.64 7.94
C PHE A 179 -0.21 13.15 9.39
N ARG A 180 -0.84 13.91 10.27
CA ARG A 180 -1.05 13.47 11.64
C ARG A 180 -2.30 12.60 11.69
N ALA A 181 -2.09 11.30 11.82
CA ALA A 181 -3.17 10.34 11.86
C ALA A 181 -3.76 10.21 13.26
N LYS A 182 -5.08 10.13 13.34
CA LYS A 182 -5.84 9.84 14.56
C LYS A 182 -6.81 8.70 14.30
N LEU A 183 -6.85 7.79 15.23
CA LEU A 183 -7.88 6.77 15.29
C LEU A 183 -9.01 7.30 16.17
N GLU A 184 -10.20 7.48 15.64
CA GLU A 184 -11.39 7.96 16.34
C GLU A 184 -12.49 6.90 16.25
N ASN A 185 -12.78 6.22 17.35
CA ASN A 185 -13.71 5.09 17.38
C ASN A 185 -13.44 4.05 16.29
N GLY A 186 -12.18 3.68 16.14
CA GLY A 186 -11.74 2.68 15.15
C GLY A 186 -11.64 3.18 13.71
N VAL A 187 -11.84 4.47 13.44
CA VAL A 187 -11.79 5.04 12.09
C VAL A 187 -10.65 6.06 11.96
N VAL A 188 -9.84 5.92 10.93
CA VAL A 188 -8.83 6.91 10.52
C VAL A 188 -9.36 7.65 9.30
N LYS A 189 -9.65 8.94 9.45
CA LYS A 189 -10.01 9.83 8.34
C LYS A 189 -8.74 10.27 7.62
N ILE A 190 -8.77 10.22 6.30
CA ILE A 190 -7.61 10.55 5.48
C ILE A 190 -7.80 11.92 4.84
N PRO A 191 -6.84 12.85 4.99
CA PRO A 191 -6.94 14.15 4.36
C PRO A 191 -6.86 14.02 2.83
N GLY A 192 -7.74 14.73 2.14
CA GLY A 192 -7.75 14.75 0.66
C GLY A 192 -6.46 15.37 0.08
N PRO A 193 -6.17 15.13 -1.21
CA PRO A 193 -4.88 15.49 -1.85
C PRO A 193 -4.49 16.98 -1.74
N ASN A 194 -5.47 17.88 -1.59
CA ASN A 194 -5.26 19.33 -1.51
C ASN A 194 -5.37 19.87 -0.08
N SER A 195 -5.41 18.98 0.93
CA SER A 195 -5.51 19.39 2.33
C SER A 195 -4.21 20.05 2.81
N LYS A 196 -4.36 21.08 3.65
CA LYS A 196 -3.24 21.70 4.36
C LYS A 196 -2.67 20.82 5.48
N GLU A 197 -3.34 19.75 5.82
CA GLU A 197 -2.89 18.76 6.82
C GLU A 197 -1.78 17.86 6.29
N ILE A 198 -1.53 17.87 4.98
CA ILE A 198 -0.45 17.10 4.36
C ILE A 198 0.86 17.87 4.52
N LEU A 199 1.78 17.25 5.25
CA LEU A 199 3.12 17.77 5.55
C LEU A 199 4.13 17.27 4.52
N ARG A 200 5.06 18.14 4.12
CA ARG A 200 6.14 17.84 3.16
C ARG A 200 7.49 17.90 3.83
#